data_dd4dd6e781025f8baa8254f1ffaaf700
#
_entry.id   dd4dd6e781025f8baa8254f1ffaaf700
#
_cell.length_a   1.000
_cell.length_b   1.000
_cell.length_c   1.000
_cell.angle_alpha   90.00
_cell.angle_beta   90.00
_cell.angle_gamma   90.00
#
_symmetry.space_group_name_H-M   'P 1'
#
loop_
_entity.id
_entity.type
_entity.pdbx_description
1 polymer ?
#
loop_
_entity_poly.entity_id
_entity_poly.type
_entity_poly.pdbx_seq_one_letter_code
_entity_poly.pdbx_strand_id
1 'polypeptide(L)'
;KNELSKFIDSVQSVIDKDYSEVIADLKSDWRRTNGESNIGNFICDAQKEIAHADVAFTNSHGIRKDVLVGPLTKKGLFEVLPFQNMVTTFQLTGKQLRDVVNYIVKEKPAVQTSGIKCVYDNSKGNTEITKLEINGKNIDDSKNYICTASDFFVGEADRYIGIKLSNVITSNTTMFQAVEQYAKQVKTIDSQIEHRIGQEK
;
A
#
# COMPACT_ATOMS: atom_id res chain seq x y z
N LYS A 1 23.80 -31.88 23.66
CA LYS A 1 22.75 -30.84 23.56
C LYS A 1 21.62 -31.26 24.50
N ASN A 2 21.15 -30.34 25.37
CA ASN A 2 20.03 -30.63 26.27
C ASN A 2 18.71 -30.61 25.47
N GLU A 3 17.60 -31.08 26.05
CA GLU A 3 16.30 -31.15 25.38
C GLU A 3 15.81 -29.76 24.91
N LEU A 4 16.07 -28.72 25.70
CA LEU A 4 15.72 -27.35 25.35
C LEU A 4 16.43 -26.89 24.08
N SER A 5 17.75 -27.16 23.91
CA SER A 5 18.46 -26.78 22.68
C SER A 5 17.94 -27.52 21.44
N LYS A 6 17.57 -28.83 21.60
CA LYS A 6 16.95 -29.57 20.49
C LYS A 6 15.57 -29.02 20.12
N PHE A 7 14.78 -28.63 21.10
CA PHE A 7 13.48 -27.99 20.87
C PHE A 7 13.64 -26.64 20.14
N ILE A 8 14.56 -25.79 20.60
CA ILE A 8 14.87 -24.50 19.94
C ILE A 8 15.33 -24.74 18.51
N ASP A 9 16.28 -25.67 18.28
CA ASP A 9 16.78 -26.01 16.93
C ASP A 9 15.63 -26.48 16.02
N SER A 10 14.68 -27.29 16.54
CA SER A 10 13.54 -27.78 15.76
C SER A 10 12.58 -26.65 15.38
N VAL A 11 12.23 -25.76 16.32
CA VAL A 11 11.37 -24.59 16.06
C VAL A 11 12.04 -23.64 15.05
N GLN A 12 13.33 -23.36 15.24
CA GLN A 12 14.10 -22.51 14.33
C GLN A 12 14.11 -23.10 12.91
N SER A 13 14.32 -24.41 12.77
CA SER A 13 14.30 -25.08 11.45
C SER A 13 12.95 -24.95 10.74
N VAL A 14 11.83 -25.04 11.47
CA VAL A 14 10.49 -24.85 10.89
C VAL A 14 10.28 -23.41 10.45
N ILE A 15 10.66 -22.44 11.28
CA ILE A 15 10.58 -21.02 10.96
C ILE A 15 11.45 -20.70 9.75
N ASP A 16 12.70 -21.14 9.72
CA ASP A 16 13.63 -20.88 8.62
C ASP A 16 13.11 -21.46 7.30
N LYS A 17 12.51 -22.66 7.35
CA LYS A 17 11.89 -23.27 6.17
C LYS A 17 10.70 -22.46 5.66
N ASP A 18 9.79 -22.06 6.54
CA ASP A 18 8.61 -21.26 6.15
C ASP A 18 9.02 -19.91 5.59
N TYR A 19 9.95 -19.21 6.25
CA TYR A 19 10.41 -17.88 5.82
C TYR A 19 11.34 -17.90 4.60
N SER A 20 11.93 -19.03 4.23
CA SER A 20 12.72 -19.19 3.01
C SER A 20 11.87 -19.49 1.77
N GLU A 21 10.56 -19.69 1.92
CA GLU A 21 9.62 -19.86 0.79
C GLU A 21 9.74 -18.69 -0.19
N VAL A 22 9.97 -19.00 -1.47
CA VAL A 22 9.90 -18.01 -2.57
C VAL A 22 8.43 -17.81 -2.92
N ILE A 23 7.93 -16.59 -2.77
CA ILE A 23 6.51 -16.24 -2.96
C ILE A 23 6.24 -15.57 -4.31
N ALA A 24 7.25 -14.97 -4.93
CA ALA A 24 7.18 -14.35 -6.25
C ALA A 24 8.59 -14.11 -6.81
N ASP A 25 8.67 -13.65 -8.07
CA ASP A 25 9.90 -13.24 -8.75
C ASP A 25 9.80 -11.75 -9.15
N LEU A 26 10.72 -10.92 -8.65
CA LEU A 26 10.80 -9.50 -8.97
C LEU A 26 11.56 -9.30 -10.28
N LYS A 27 10.98 -8.58 -11.23
CA LYS A 27 11.62 -8.24 -12.52
C LYS A 27 12.45 -6.97 -12.46
N SER A 28 12.26 -6.17 -11.42
CA SER A 28 13.04 -4.95 -11.15
C SER A 28 13.25 -4.78 -9.65
N ASP A 29 14.25 -4.00 -9.27
CA ASP A 29 14.48 -3.64 -7.88
C ASP A 29 13.26 -2.94 -7.30
N TRP A 30 12.80 -3.37 -6.14
CA TRP A 30 11.85 -2.62 -5.34
C TRP A 30 12.57 -1.52 -4.56
N ARG A 31 12.23 -0.28 -4.83
CA ARG A 31 12.84 0.90 -4.22
C ARG A 31 11.80 1.75 -3.50
N ARG A 32 12.13 2.14 -2.28
CA ARG A 32 11.35 3.11 -1.51
C ARG A 32 11.72 4.52 -1.94
N THR A 33 10.75 5.42 -1.91
CA THR A 33 10.93 6.86 -2.08
C THR A 33 10.06 7.62 -1.08
N ASN A 34 10.30 8.91 -0.91
CA ASN A 34 9.40 9.77 -0.12
C ASN A 34 8.09 10.10 -0.85
N GLY A 35 8.06 9.96 -2.18
CA GLY A 35 6.87 10.06 -3.02
C GLY A 35 6.38 8.68 -3.46
N GLU A 36 5.78 8.62 -4.65
CA GLU A 36 5.38 7.36 -5.26
C GLU A 36 6.58 6.44 -5.46
N SER A 37 6.43 5.16 -5.15
CA SER A 37 7.45 4.14 -5.30
C SER A 37 6.86 2.87 -5.91
N ASN A 38 7.67 2.12 -6.67
CA ASN A 38 7.20 0.89 -7.30
C ASN A 38 6.81 -0.18 -6.26
N ILE A 39 7.55 -0.29 -5.16
CA ILE A 39 7.17 -1.16 -4.04
C ILE A 39 5.88 -0.68 -3.37
N GLY A 40 5.70 0.63 -3.19
CA GLY A 40 4.48 1.21 -2.62
C GLY A 40 3.27 0.99 -3.52
N ASN A 41 3.44 1.12 -4.83
CA ASN A 41 2.42 0.82 -5.82
C ASN A 41 1.95 -0.64 -5.68
N PHE A 42 2.88 -1.60 -5.64
CA PHE A 42 2.54 -3.02 -5.48
C PHE A 42 1.81 -3.31 -4.16
N ILE A 43 2.27 -2.74 -3.05
CA ILE A 43 1.65 -2.94 -1.73
C ILE A 43 0.21 -2.39 -1.73
N CYS A 44 -0.02 -1.20 -2.30
CA CYS A 44 -1.36 -0.63 -2.41
C CYS A 44 -2.26 -1.45 -3.35
N ASP A 45 -1.72 -1.96 -4.47
CA ASP A 45 -2.47 -2.81 -5.39
C ASP A 45 -2.90 -4.11 -4.72
N ALA A 46 -1.98 -4.77 -4.02
CA ALA A 46 -2.26 -5.97 -3.25
C ALA A 46 -3.35 -5.74 -2.18
N GLN A 47 -3.21 -4.66 -1.44
CA GLN A 47 -4.18 -4.29 -0.41
C GLN A 47 -5.57 -4.01 -1.01
N LYS A 48 -5.63 -3.25 -2.11
CA LYS A 48 -6.86 -2.94 -2.83
C LYS A 48 -7.54 -4.21 -3.33
N GLU A 49 -6.79 -5.13 -3.93
CA GLU A 49 -7.32 -6.38 -4.48
C GLU A 49 -7.86 -7.29 -3.38
N ILE A 50 -7.09 -7.53 -2.32
CA ILE A 50 -7.49 -8.43 -1.23
C ILE A 50 -8.67 -7.88 -0.42
N ALA A 51 -8.77 -6.55 -0.29
CA ALA A 51 -9.89 -5.91 0.39
C ALA A 51 -11.11 -5.67 -0.52
N HIS A 52 -11.03 -6.00 -1.81
CA HIS A 52 -12.05 -5.68 -2.82
C HIS A 52 -12.47 -4.20 -2.79
N ALA A 53 -11.49 -3.32 -2.64
CA ALA A 53 -11.71 -1.88 -2.51
C ALA A 53 -11.55 -1.14 -3.84
N ASP A 54 -12.12 0.08 -3.92
CA ASP A 54 -11.93 0.97 -5.06
C ASP A 54 -10.57 1.70 -4.97
N VAL A 55 -10.14 2.03 -3.73
CA VAL A 55 -8.94 2.84 -3.45
C VAL A 55 -8.18 2.24 -2.27
N ALA A 56 -6.85 2.25 -2.35
CA ALA A 56 -5.98 1.90 -1.22
C ALA A 56 -5.00 3.02 -0.90
N PHE A 57 -4.66 3.13 0.39
CA PHE A 57 -3.65 4.05 0.92
C PHE A 57 -2.66 3.30 1.81
N THR A 58 -1.38 3.67 1.72
CA THR A 58 -0.33 3.15 2.61
C THR A 58 0.67 4.27 2.91
N ASN A 59 1.11 4.38 4.15
CA ASN A 59 2.16 5.32 4.53
C ASN A 59 3.53 4.79 4.10
N SER A 60 4.31 5.59 3.38
CA SER A 60 5.63 5.20 2.86
C SER A 60 6.60 4.74 3.97
N HIS A 61 6.52 5.32 5.17
CA HIS A 61 7.36 4.96 6.31
C HIS A 61 7.04 3.57 6.89
N GLY A 62 5.88 2.99 6.58
CA GLY A 62 5.53 1.62 6.90
C GLY A 62 6.29 0.59 6.07
N ILE A 63 6.85 1.00 4.93
CA ILE A 63 7.68 0.17 4.05
C ILE A 63 9.13 0.29 4.52
N ARG A 64 9.72 -0.79 5.04
CA ARG A 64 10.95 -0.69 5.83
C ARG A 64 12.23 -1.04 5.10
N LYS A 65 12.15 -1.75 3.95
CA LYS A 65 13.33 -2.24 3.23
C LYS A 65 13.11 -2.18 1.72
N ASP A 66 14.20 -1.94 0.98
CA ASP A 66 14.28 -2.17 -0.46
C ASP A 66 14.54 -3.65 -0.71
N VAL A 67 14.13 -4.16 -1.87
CA VAL A 67 14.39 -5.54 -2.29
C VAL A 67 15.00 -5.52 -3.69
N LEU A 68 16.06 -6.30 -3.88
CA LEU A 68 16.70 -6.43 -5.19
C LEU A 68 15.88 -7.34 -6.11
N VAL A 69 16.05 -7.16 -7.41
CA VAL A 69 15.53 -8.03 -8.47
C VAL A 69 15.87 -9.51 -8.19
N GLY A 70 14.93 -10.40 -8.53
CA GLY A 70 15.06 -11.85 -8.32
C GLY A 70 14.01 -12.41 -7.36
N PRO A 71 14.27 -13.58 -6.73
CA PRO A 71 13.28 -14.26 -5.92
C PRO A 71 12.93 -13.47 -4.65
N LEU A 72 11.65 -13.14 -4.50
CA LEU A 72 11.09 -12.56 -3.29
C LEU A 72 10.72 -13.70 -2.34
N THR A 73 11.41 -13.77 -1.20
CA THR A 73 11.07 -14.73 -0.16
C THR A 73 10.08 -14.14 0.84
N LYS A 74 9.38 -15.02 1.57
CA LYS A 74 8.52 -14.62 2.69
C LYS A 74 9.29 -13.80 3.74
N LYS A 75 10.55 -14.16 4.02
CA LYS A 75 11.45 -13.37 4.88
C LYS A 75 11.69 -11.98 4.30
N GLY A 76 12.02 -11.89 3.00
CA GLY A 76 12.23 -10.61 2.33
C GLY A 76 11.00 -9.70 2.45
N LEU A 77 9.79 -10.25 2.25
CA LEU A 77 8.56 -9.50 2.43
C LEU A 77 8.34 -9.09 3.90
N PHE A 78 8.66 -9.98 4.88
CA PHE A 78 8.55 -9.63 6.29
C PHE A 78 9.48 -8.46 6.67
N GLU A 79 10.68 -8.41 6.11
CA GLU A 79 11.60 -7.28 6.33
C GLU A 79 11.09 -5.97 5.68
N VAL A 80 10.25 -6.05 4.66
CA VAL A 80 9.55 -4.91 4.05
C VAL A 80 8.39 -4.44 4.94
N LEU A 81 7.56 -5.36 5.43
CA LEU A 81 6.34 -5.12 6.21
C LEU A 81 6.39 -5.84 7.57
N PRO A 82 7.26 -5.42 8.51
CA PRO A 82 7.46 -6.14 9.77
C PRO A 82 6.36 -5.92 10.81
N PHE A 83 5.39 -5.06 10.51
CA PHE A 83 4.33 -4.70 11.44
C PHE A 83 3.12 -5.62 11.28
N GLN A 84 2.45 -5.91 12.40
CA GLN A 84 1.22 -6.72 12.43
C GLN A 84 -0.04 -5.85 12.20
N ASN A 85 0.07 -4.82 11.36
CA ASN A 85 -1.05 -3.96 11.04
C ASN A 85 -2.12 -4.73 10.25
N MET A 86 -3.38 -4.52 10.61
CA MET A 86 -4.52 -5.18 9.98
C MET A 86 -5.05 -4.39 8.79
N VAL A 87 -5.50 -5.09 7.76
CA VAL A 87 -6.24 -4.49 6.64
C VAL A 87 -7.58 -3.98 7.15
N THR A 88 -7.85 -2.70 6.93
CA THR A 88 -9.06 -2.01 7.40
C THR A 88 -9.74 -1.33 6.22
N THR A 89 -11.07 -1.44 6.14
CA THR A 89 -11.88 -0.80 5.10
C THR A 89 -12.75 0.30 5.70
N PHE A 90 -13.05 1.31 4.88
CA PHE A 90 -13.92 2.44 5.19
C PHE A 90 -14.53 2.99 3.91
N GLN A 91 -15.53 3.84 4.02
CA GLN A 91 -16.17 4.47 2.87
C GLN A 91 -15.92 5.97 2.86
N LEU A 92 -15.67 6.50 1.65
CA LEU A 92 -15.61 7.93 1.38
C LEU A 92 -16.52 8.26 0.19
N THR A 93 -17.24 9.36 0.27
CA THR A 93 -17.91 9.93 -0.91
C THR A 93 -16.86 10.42 -1.92
N GLY A 94 -17.21 10.54 -3.19
CA GLY A 94 -16.28 11.10 -4.19
C GLY A 94 -15.86 12.52 -3.84
N LYS A 95 -16.75 13.33 -3.24
CA LYS A 95 -16.37 14.65 -2.72
C LYS A 95 -15.28 14.56 -1.65
N GLN A 96 -15.43 13.65 -0.67
CA GLN A 96 -14.39 13.44 0.37
C GLN A 96 -13.09 12.94 -0.24
N LEU A 97 -13.13 12.02 -1.23
CA LEU A 97 -11.94 11.56 -1.94
C LEU A 97 -11.26 12.70 -2.70
N ARG A 98 -12.02 13.60 -3.33
CA ARG A 98 -11.46 14.81 -3.96
C ARG A 98 -10.75 15.69 -2.94
N ASP A 99 -11.33 15.89 -1.77
CA ASP A 99 -10.71 16.66 -0.68
C ASP A 99 -9.42 15.97 -0.19
N VAL A 100 -9.43 14.64 -0.03
CA VAL A 100 -8.24 13.83 0.29
C VAL A 100 -7.14 14.01 -0.76
N VAL A 101 -7.47 13.91 -2.05
CA VAL A 101 -6.46 14.06 -3.12
C VAL A 101 -5.93 15.50 -3.15
N ASN A 102 -6.77 16.51 -2.95
CA ASN A 102 -6.34 17.91 -2.81
C ASN A 102 -5.35 18.08 -1.64
N TYR A 103 -5.64 17.45 -0.49
CA TYR A 103 -4.73 17.45 0.66
C TYR A 103 -3.39 16.80 0.30
N ILE A 104 -3.40 15.61 -0.31
CA ILE A 104 -2.19 14.89 -0.70
C ILE A 104 -1.34 15.73 -1.67
N VAL A 105 -1.95 16.37 -2.65
CA VAL A 105 -1.22 17.19 -3.63
C VAL A 105 -0.60 18.43 -2.98
N LYS A 106 -1.31 19.06 -2.04
CA LYS A 106 -0.84 20.30 -1.37
C LYS A 106 0.21 20.01 -0.30
N GLU A 107 -0.10 19.11 0.63
CA GLU A 107 0.74 18.83 1.81
C GLU A 107 1.86 17.82 1.50
N LYS A 108 1.75 17.08 0.38
CA LYS A 108 2.72 16.06 -0.06
C LYS A 108 3.14 15.08 1.05
N PRO A 109 2.17 14.51 1.78
CA PRO A 109 2.48 13.51 2.79
C PRO A 109 3.14 12.28 2.14
N ALA A 110 3.91 11.54 2.92
CA ALA A 110 4.55 10.30 2.46
C ALA A 110 3.50 9.16 2.35
N VAL A 111 2.63 9.23 1.34
CA VAL A 111 1.52 8.30 1.09
C VAL A 111 1.64 7.67 -0.28
N GLN A 112 1.45 6.36 -0.33
CA GLN A 112 1.30 5.55 -1.53
C GLN A 112 -0.20 5.32 -1.78
N THR A 113 -0.61 5.20 -3.05
CA THR A 113 -2.03 5.02 -3.41
C THR A 113 -2.24 3.94 -4.47
N SER A 114 -3.43 3.36 -4.52
CA SER A 114 -3.92 2.56 -5.64
C SER A 114 -5.36 2.92 -5.96
N GLY A 115 -5.75 2.77 -7.22
CA GLY A 115 -7.09 3.09 -7.70
C GLY A 115 -7.30 4.57 -8.02
N ILE A 116 -6.35 5.45 -7.72
CA ILE A 116 -6.40 6.89 -8.01
C ILE A 116 -5.47 7.21 -9.19
N LYS A 117 -5.96 8.02 -10.14
CA LYS A 117 -5.14 8.73 -11.12
C LYS A 117 -5.46 10.21 -11.03
N CYS A 118 -4.48 11.00 -10.66
CA CYS A 118 -4.61 12.45 -10.52
C CYS A 118 -3.54 13.16 -11.32
N VAL A 119 -3.95 14.19 -12.08
CA VAL A 119 -3.07 15.16 -12.72
C VAL A 119 -3.38 16.53 -12.15
N TYR A 120 -2.36 17.28 -11.78
CA TYR A 120 -2.52 18.64 -11.26
C TYR A 120 -1.55 19.62 -11.91
N ASP A 121 -1.94 20.88 -11.99
CA ASP A 121 -1.15 22.00 -12.50
C ASP A 121 -0.75 22.96 -11.36
N ASN A 122 0.51 23.35 -11.32
CA ASN A 122 1.09 24.33 -10.39
C ASN A 122 1.60 25.58 -11.09
N SER A 123 1.43 25.71 -12.42
CA SER A 123 2.05 26.75 -13.24
C SER A 123 1.62 28.17 -12.85
N LYS A 124 0.43 28.33 -12.27
CA LYS A 124 -0.17 29.63 -11.92
C LYS A 124 0.00 30.02 -10.44
N GLY A 125 0.88 29.33 -9.71
CA GLY A 125 1.10 29.59 -8.27
C GLY A 125 0.03 29.02 -7.34
N ASN A 126 -1.04 28.45 -7.87
CA ASN A 126 -2.05 27.69 -7.13
C ASN A 126 -2.10 26.28 -7.70
N THR A 127 -2.17 25.30 -6.81
CA THR A 127 -2.34 23.90 -7.22
C THR A 127 -3.79 23.65 -7.63
N GLU A 128 -4.01 23.24 -8.88
CA GLU A 128 -5.33 22.89 -9.42
C GLU A 128 -5.32 21.45 -9.95
N ILE A 129 -6.27 20.63 -9.52
CA ILE A 129 -6.45 19.28 -10.06
C ILE A 129 -7.17 19.40 -11.40
N THR A 130 -6.48 19.05 -12.49
CA THR A 130 -7.01 19.08 -13.85
C THR A 130 -7.66 17.76 -14.26
N LYS A 131 -7.25 16.64 -13.62
CA LYS A 131 -7.82 15.31 -13.85
C LYS A 131 -7.85 14.51 -12.56
N LEU A 132 -9.00 13.86 -12.26
CA LEU A 132 -9.12 12.92 -11.14
C LEU A 132 -10.02 11.75 -11.52
N GLU A 133 -9.42 10.58 -11.57
CA GLU A 133 -10.08 9.32 -11.91
C GLU A 133 -9.94 8.30 -10.80
N ILE A 134 -10.99 7.49 -10.59
CA ILE A 134 -10.97 6.30 -9.75
C ILE A 134 -11.18 5.08 -10.64
N ASN A 135 -10.22 4.16 -10.66
CA ASN A 135 -10.21 2.98 -11.52
C ASN A 135 -10.49 3.32 -13.00
N GLY A 136 -9.84 4.38 -13.53
CA GLY A 136 -9.94 4.83 -14.92
C GLY A 136 -11.24 5.54 -15.30
N LYS A 137 -12.10 5.87 -14.33
CA LYS A 137 -13.34 6.64 -14.53
C LYS A 137 -13.29 7.96 -13.78
N ASN A 138 -13.81 9.02 -14.38
CA ASN A 138 -13.95 10.29 -13.67
C ASN A 138 -14.66 10.09 -12.34
N ILE A 139 -14.15 10.75 -11.31
CA ILE A 139 -14.74 10.66 -9.96
C ILE A 139 -16.16 11.24 -9.97
N ASP A 140 -17.09 10.52 -9.33
CA ASP A 140 -18.46 10.96 -9.08
C ASP A 140 -18.58 11.39 -7.61
N ASP A 141 -18.77 12.67 -7.37
CA ASP A 141 -18.80 13.26 -6.03
C ASP A 141 -19.91 12.71 -5.13
N SER A 142 -20.99 12.19 -5.74
CA SER A 142 -22.14 11.61 -5.02
C SER A 142 -22.00 10.12 -4.70
N LYS A 143 -21.09 9.43 -5.39
CA LYS A 143 -20.85 7.99 -5.20
C LYS A 143 -20.05 7.72 -3.94
N ASN A 144 -20.37 6.65 -3.22
CA ASN A 144 -19.52 6.09 -2.18
C ASN A 144 -18.50 5.13 -2.78
N TYR A 145 -17.24 5.30 -2.38
CA TYR A 145 -16.12 4.45 -2.76
C TYR A 145 -15.62 3.68 -1.54
N ILE A 146 -15.36 2.40 -1.72
CA ILE A 146 -14.74 1.57 -0.69
C ILE A 146 -13.24 1.85 -0.71
N CYS A 147 -12.71 2.29 0.42
CA CYS A 147 -11.30 2.57 0.61
C CYS A 147 -10.69 1.55 1.58
N THR A 148 -9.40 1.32 1.47
CA THR A 148 -8.66 0.45 2.39
C THR A 148 -7.33 1.07 2.79
N ALA A 149 -6.92 0.83 4.02
CA ALA A 149 -5.62 1.17 4.58
C ALA A 149 -5.29 0.22 5.74
N SER A 150 -4.10 0.33 6.31
CA SER A 150 -3.83 -0.36 7.58
C SER A 150 -4.58 0.31 8.74
N ASP A 151 -4.85 -0.43 9.81
CA ASP A 151 -5.42 0.09 11.06
C ASP A 151 -4.58 1.24 11.64
N PHE A 152 -3.25 1.13 11.57
CA PHE A 152 -2.32 2.21 11.94
C PHE A 152 -2.58 3.48 11.10
N PHE A 153 -2.69 3.33 9.76
CA PHE A 153 -2.96 4.47 8.87
C PHE A 153 -4.31 5.12 9.19
N VAL A 154 -5.33 4.30 9.44
CA VAL A 154 -6.67 4.77 9.80
C VAL A 154 -6.65 5.59 11.09
N GLY A 155 -5.88 5.16 12.09
CA GLY A 155 -5.69 5.91 13.35
C GLY A 155 -5.02 7.27 13.16
N GLU A 156 -4.21 7.44 12.11
CA GLU A 156 -3.45 8.65 11.79
C GLU A 156 -3.95 9.34 10.49
N ALA A 157 -5.21 9.07 10.09
CA ALA A 157 -5.73 9.51 8.79
C ALA A 157 -5.77 11.03 8.61
N ASP A 158 -6.02 11.78 9.68
CA ASP A 158 -5.99 13.25 9.67
C ASP A 158 -4.60 13.77 9.26
N ARG A 159 -3.53 13.09 9.66
CA ARG A 159 -2.15 13.43 9.27
C ARG A 159 -1.83 13.05 7.82
N TYR A 160 -2.32 11.89 7.35
CA TYR A 160 -1.94 11.36 6.03
C TYR A 160 -2.85 11.82 4.90
N ILE A 161 -4.14 12.00 5.18
CA ILE A 161 -5.15 12.33 4.17
C ILE A 161 -6.08 13.48 4.57
N GLY A 162 -5.79 14.17 5.66
CA GLY A 162 -6.47 15.41 6.07
C GLY A 162 -7.87 15.23 6.65
N ILE A 163 -8.32 14.01 6.94
CA ILE A 163 -9.65 13.73 7.50
C ILE A 163 -9.58 12.67 8.60
N LYS A 164 -10.51 12.75 9.55
CA LYS A 164 -10.75 11.65 10.51
C LYS A 164 -11.75 10.67 9.90
N LEU A 165 -11.42 9.39 10.03
CA LEU A 165 -12.28 8.32 9.53
C LEU A 165 -13.22 7.81 10.61
N SER A 166 -14.42 7.41 10.19
CA SER A 166 -15.44 6.77 11.03
C SER A 166 -16.01 5.56 10.29
N ASN A 167 -16.73 4.71 11.01
CA ASN A 167 -17.34 3.49 10.44
C ASN A 167 -16.33 2.60 9.71
N VAL A 168 -15.19 2.35 10.36
CA VAL A 168 -14.13 1.52 9.84
C VAL A 168 -14.38 0.05 10.19
N ILE A 169 -14.02 -0.86 9.30
CA ILE A 169 -14.13 -2.30 9.49
C ILE A 169 -12.73 -2.90 9.37
N THR A 170 -12.20 -3.40 10.48
CA THR A 170 -10.90 -4.07 10.51
C THR A 170 -11.08 -5.56 10.27
N SER A 171 -10.32 -6.10 9.32
CA SER A 171 -10.32 -7.53 9.01
C SER A 171 -9.40 -8.32 9.95
N ASN A 172 -9.42 -9.66 9.83
CA ASN A 172 -8.45 -10.53 10.50
C ASN A 172 -7.19 -10.80 9.65
N THR A 173 -7.02 -10.08 8.54
CA THR A 173 -5.88 -10.23 7.61
C THR A 173 -4.89 -9.11 7.86
N THR A 174 -3.62 -9.47 8.10
CA THR A 174 -2.56 -8.46 8.22
C THR A 174 -2.17 -7.91 6.84
N MET A 175 -1.57 -6.73 6.82
CA MET A 175 -0.98 -6.14 5.62
C MET A 175 0.06 -7.08 4.97
N PHE A 176 0.88 -7.72 5.80
CA PHE A 176 1.83 -8.74 5.35
C PHE A 176 1.13 -9.89 4.63
N GLN A 177 0.09 -10.48 5.24
CA GLN A 177 -0.66 -11.59 4.64
C GLN A 177 -1.37 -11.20 3.34
N ALA A 178 -1.94 -9.99 3.26
CA ALA A 178 -2.57 -9.50 2.04
C ALA A 178 -1.56 -9.39 0.89
N VAL A 179 -0.38 -8.82 1.15
CA VAL A 179 0.67 -8.68 0.15
C VAL A 179 1.29 -10.03 -0.22
N GLU A 180 1.50 -10.94 0.75
CA GLU A 180 1.96 -12.31 0.50
C GLU A 180 0.98 -13.08 -0.41
N GLN A 181 -0.32 -13.03 -0.09
CA GLN A 181 -1.35 -13.68 -0.88
C GLN A 181 -1.37 -13.17 -2.32
N TYR A 182 -1.35 -11.86 -2.50
CA TYR A 182 -1.35 -11.24 -3.84
C TYR A 182 -0.06 -11.57 -4.62
N ALA A 183 1.12 -11.53 -3.96
CA ALA A 183 2.39 -11.91 -4.57
C ALA A 183 2.37 -13.36 -5.09
N LYS A 184 1.83 -14.29 -4.30
CA LYS A 184 1.67 -15.70 -4.70
C LYS A 184 0.69 -15.89 -5.86
N GLN A 185 -0.34 -15.04 -5.97
CA GLN A 185 -1.28 -15.06 -7.09
C GLN A 185 -0.64 -14.61 -8.39
N VAL A 186 0.08 -13.47 -8.38
CA VAL A 186 0.68 -12.91 -9.58
C VAL A 186 1.99 -13.60 -9.98
N LYS A 187 2.71 -14.20 -9.04
CA LYS A 187 3.96 -14.97 -9.19
C LYS A 187 5.14 -14.19 -9.76
N THR A 188 4.90 -13.25 -10.66
CA THR A 188 5.91 -12.40 -11.29
C THR A 188 5.50 -10.94 -11.09
N ILE A 189 6.39 -10.14 -10.54
CA ILE A 189 6.11 -8.75 -10.17
C ILE A 189 7.03 -7.83 -10.98
N ASP A 190 6.42 -6.98 -11.80
CA ASP A 190 7.07 -5.91 -12.56
C ASP A 190 6.41 -4.57 -12.27
N SER A 191 6.38 -4.18 -11.00
CA SER A 191 5.79 -2.93 -10.58
C SER A 191 6.69 -1.74 -10.91
N GLN A 192 6.09 -0.69 -11.47
CA GLN A 192 6.76 0.51 -11.94
C GLN A 192 6.21 1.75 -11.21
N ILE A 193 6.89 2.90 -11.38
CA ILE A 193 6.36 4.20 -11.02
C ILE A 193 5.39 4.62 -12.13
N GLU A 194 4.12 4.81 -11.79
CA GLU A 194 3.02 5.04 -12.74
C GLU A 194 2.55 6.50 -12.78
N HIS A 195 3.16 7.34 -11.94
CA HIS A 195 2.73 8.73 -11.76
C HIS A 195 1.23 8.81 -11.41
N ARG A 196 0.82 8.01 -10.41
CA ARG A 196 -0.59 7.90 -9.96
C ARG A 196 -1.14 9.25 -9.53
N ILE A 197 -0.31 10.04 -8.86
CA ILE A 197 -0.56 11.45 -8.55
C ILE A 197 0.63 12.23 -9.08
N GLY A 198 0.45 12.96 -10.17
CA GLY A 198 1.52 13.63 -10.90
C GLY A 198 1.17 15.04 -11.38
N GLN A 199 2.22 15.86 -11.57
CA GLN A 199 2.08 17.18 -12.16
C GLN A 199 1.92 17.06 -13.67
N GLU A 200 1.10 17.95 -14.26
CA GLU A 200 1.01 18.11 -15.70
C GLU A 200 2.38 18.52 -16.27
N LYS A 201 2.79 17.90 -17.39
CA LYS A 201 4.09 18.14 -18.04
C LYS A 201 3.99 19.28 -19.03
#